data_f98ed4740c5f6345552c0185e08cfd3c
#
_entry.id   f98ed4740c5f6345552c0185e08cfd3c
#
_cell.length_a   1.000
_cell.length_b   1.000
_cell.length_c   1.000
_cell.angle_alpha   90.00
_cell.angle_beta   90.00
_cell.angle_gamma   90.00
#
_symmetry.space_group_name_H-M   'P 1'
#
loop_
_entity.id
_entity.type
_entity.pdbx_description
1 polymer ?
#
loop_
_entity_poly.entity_id
_entity_poly.type
_entity_poly.pdbx_seq_one_letter_code
_entity_poly.pdbx_strand_id
1 'polypeptide(L)'
;DVQDMEFTIERGKLWILQTRNGKRTAAAAVKIAVDMCEEGIITKERAIQLVDPYSVNQILLPCFDSKAMAEAHKIAQGVNASPGAAGGKIVFDTEEAAQRGEAGEKVILVRIETCPDDIHGMAVSQGVLTLRGGATSHAAVVAKGMGKPCVSGCEDMKIDLAKETLTGCDGTVYHKNDVISLDGGKGIVMEGAVKLVEAKIDENWNKFFGWVNEIKQMKVEANADTPKDIENAIKYGAEGVGLCRTEHMFMDPDRLPWVQKMIIAGTPEARREALDKLLPMQYSDFYAMFKAIGDKPMTVRLLDPPLHEFLPDKETLIAEVAELKALGKDASEKEELLHVVEGLSESNPMMGLRGCRLGLTYPEINEMQVRAIFEAACDVKKEGIDVKPWVMIPLIGHVNELKVAKEILEKVAEIVMLEKGIKVEYKFGTMIEIPRAALTADEIAEYAEFFSFGTNDLTQMTFGFSRDDAEGKFL
;
A
#
# COMPACT_ATOMS: atom_id res chain seq x y z
N ASP A 1 17.50 -21.09 -23.70
CA ASP A 1 17.83 -20.90 -22.28
C ASP A 1 19.35 -20.80 -22.10
N VAL A 2 19.77 -20.05 -21.07
CA VAL A 2 21.17 -19.93 -20.66
C VAL A 2 21.59 -21.21 -19.96
N GLN A 3 22.67 -21.81 -20.42
CA GLN A 3 23.20 -23.04 -19.89
C GLN A 3 24.60 -22.80 -19.26
N ASP A 4 24.81 -23.41 -18.11
CA ASP A 4 26.12 -23.54 -17.49
C ASP A 4 26.68 -24.91 -17.87
N MET A 5 27.82 -24.95 -18.53
CA MET A 5 28.37 -26.17 -19.11
C MET A 5 29.80 -26.42 -18.62
N GLU A 6 30.02 -27.63 -18.15
CA GLU A 6 31.36 -28.13 -17.84
C GLU A 6 31.82 -29.00 -19.01
N PHE A 7 33.04 -28.79 -19.47
CA PHE A 7 33.61 -29.55 -20.57
C PHE A 7 35.13 -29.77 -20.39
N THR A 8 35.63 -30.75 -21.12
CA THR A 8 37.08 -30.97 -21.25
C THR A 8 37.44 -31.12 -22.71
N ILE A 9 38.70 -30.89 -23.02
CA ILE A 9 39.26 -31.13 -24.36
C ILE A 9 40.36 -32.17 -24.27
N GLU A 10 40.17 -33.30 -24.93
CA GLU A 10 41.17 -34.38 -25.04
C GLU A 10 41.49 -34.65 -26.50
N ARG A 11 42.78 -34.58 -26.86
CA ARG A 11 43.29 -34.83 -28.23
C ARG A 11 42.50 -34.00 -29.32
N GLY A 12 42.20 -32.74 -28.99
CA GLY A 12 41.51 -31.82 -29.88
C GLY A 12 39.98 -32.05 -29.99
N LYS A 13 39.42 -32.97 -29.21
CA LYS A 13 37.98 -33.25 -29.17
C LYS A 13 37.35 -32.68 -27.91
N LEU A 14 36.26 -31.95 -28.10
CA LEU A 14 35.45 -31.39 -27.02
C LEU A 14 34.55 -32.49 -26.42
N TRP A 15 34.55 -32.60 -25.11
CA TRP A 15 33.68 -33.47 -24.34
C TRP A 15 32.85 -32.63 -23.34
N ILE A 16 31.53 -32.66 -23.49
CA ILE A 16 30.61 -32.05 -22.54
C ILE A 16 30.47 -33.01 -21.35
N LEU A 17 30.83 -32.56 -20.16
CA LEU A 17 30.77 -33.35 -18.92
C LEU A 17 29.43 -33.18 -18.23
N GLN A 18 28.96 -31.94 -18.15
CA GLN A 18 27.69 -31.58 -17.49
C GLN A 18 27.11 -30.34 -18.15
N THR A 19 25.78 -30.27 -18.17
CA THR A 19 25.02 -29.05 -18.48
C THR A 19 23.91 -28.86 -17.48
N ARG A 20 23.67 -27.62 -17.08
CA ARG A 20 22.62 -27.23 -16.15
C ARG A 20 22.08 -25.84 -16.49
N ASN A 21 20.88 -25.50 -16.03
CA ASN A 21 20.35 -24.18 -16.22
C ASN A 21 21.22 -23.15 -15.47
N GLY A 22 21.66 -22.13 -16.20
CA GLY A 22 22.50 -21.07 -15.64
C GLY A 22 21.74 -20.26 -14.60
N LYS A 23 22.29 -20.23 -13.37
CA LYS A 23 21.79 -19.32 -12.33
C LYS A 23 22.14 -17.88 -12.71
N ARG A 24 21.19 -16.96 -12.57
CA ARG A 24 21.35 -15.57 -12.97
C ARG A 24 20.57 -14.62 -12.07
N THR A 25 21.05 -13.39 -11.93
CA THR A 25 20.32 -12.31 -11.28
C THR A 25 19.15 -11.86 -12.16
N ALA A 26 18.17 -11.20 -11.59
CA ALA A 26 17.04 -10.65 -12.33
C ALA A 26 17.47 -9.67 -13.44
N ALA A 27 18.44 -8.78 -13.15
CA ALA A 27 18.98 -7.85 -14.15
C ALA A 27 19.67 -8.58 -15.31
N ALA A 28 20.42 -9.66 -15.02
CA ALA A 28 21.03 -10.49 -16.04
C ALA A 28 19.96 -11.24 -16.87
N ALA A 29 18.88 -11.71 -16.25
CA ALA A 29 17.78 -12.37 -16.94
C ALA A 29 17.10 -11.43 -17.96
N VAL A 30 16.82 -10.19 -17.56
CA VAL A 30 16.25 -9.16 -18.45
C VAL A 30 17.21 -8.85 -19.59
N LYS A 31 18.49 -8.57 -19.28
CA LYS A 31 19.49 -8.27 -20.32
C LYS A 31 19.62 -9.42 -21.34
N ILE A 32 19.74 -10.66 -20.89
CA ILE A 32 19.86 -11.84 -21.73
C ILE A 32 18.62 -12.01 -22.61
N ALA A 33 17.42 -11.81 -22.05
CA ALA A 33 16.17 -11.90 -22.81
C ALA A 33 16.11 -10.83 -23.92
N VAL A 34 16.59 -9.61 -23.62
CA VAL A 34 16.67 -8.51 -24.60
C VAL A 34 17.70 -8.85 -25.69
N ASP A 35 18.93 -9.23 -25.31
CA ASP A 35 19.99 -9.57 -26.27
C ASP A 35 19.55 -10.69 -27.21
N MET A 36 18.98 -11.79 -26.69
CA MET A 36 18.50 -12.93 -27.53
C MET A 36 17.37 -12.53 -28.47
N CYS A 37 16.51 -11.59 -28.07
CA CYS A 37 15.47 -11.08 -28.95
C CYS A 37 16.06 -10.18 -30.05
N GLU A 38 16.98 -9.28 -29.71
CA GLU A 38 17.67 -8.40 -30.68
C GLU A 38 18.54 -9.18 -31.69
N GLU A 39 19.13 -10.28 -31.25
CA GLU A 39 19.86 -11.23 -32.10
C GLU A 39 18.93 -12.10 -32.97
N GLY A 40 17.61 -12.00 -32.83
CA GLY A 40 16.63 -12.77 -33.59
C GLY A 40 16.53 -14.24 -33.20
N ILE A 41 17.07 -14.65 -32.06
CA ILE A 41 17.06 -16.04 -31.56
C ILE A 41 15.66 -16.39 -31.01
N ILE A 42 14.98 -15.42 -30.39
CA ILE A 42 13.65 -15.59 -29.81
C ILE A 42 12.74 -14.39 -30.13
N THR A 43 11.41 -14.59 -30.01
CA THR A 43 10.43 -13.50 -30.15
C THR A 43 10.33 -12.68 -28.89
N LYS A 44 9.69 -11.48 -28.96
CA LYS A 44 9.40 -10.64 -27.79
C LYS A 44 8.57 -11.39 -26.73
N GLU A 45 7.55 -12.13 -27.15
CA GLU A 45 6.69 -12.93 -26.27
C GLU A 45 7.51 -13.97 -25.52
N ARG A 46 8.43 -14.65 -26.23
CA ARG A 46 9.29 -15.64 -25.60
C ARG A 46 10.30 -15.00 -24.65
N ALA A 47 10.83 -13.84 -24.99
CA ALA A 47 11.72 -13.08 -24.11
C ALA A 47 11.03 -12.73 -22.79
N ILE A 48 9.77 -12.28 -22.82
CA ILE A 48 8.98 -11.97 -21.64
C ILE A 48 8.74 -13.22 -20.78
N GLN A 49 8.41 -14.36 -21.40
CA GLN A 49 8.17 -15.62 -20.70
C GLN A 49 9.42 -16.23 -20.03
N LEU A 50 10.62 -15.83 -20.47
CA LEU A 50 11.88 -16.33 -19.90
C LEU A 50 12.29 -15.62 -18.62
N VAL A 51 11.71 -14.46 -18.32
CA VAL A 51 11.99 -13.70 -17.10
C VAL A 51 10.93 -14.02 -16.05
N ASP A 52 11.36 -14.53 -14.91
CA ASP A 52 10.47 -14.81 -13.80
C ASP A 52 9.93 -13.49 -13.20
N PRO A 53 8.60 -13.27 -13.20
CA PRO A 53 8.01 -12.02 -12.72
C PRO A 53 8.32 -11.74 -11.24
N TYR A 54 8.49 -12.76 -10.41
CA TYR A 54 8.87 -12.56 -8.99
C TYR A 54 10.31 -12.04 -8.85
N SER A 55 11.21 -12.41 -9.76
CA SER A 55 12.58 -11.91 -9.75
C SER A 55 12.67 -10.44 -10.15
N VAL A 56 11.72 -9.95 -10.93
CA VAL A 56 11.64 -8.55 -11.40
C VAL A 56 11.56 -7.57 -10.22
N ASN A 57 10.85 -7.91 -9.15
CA ASN A 57 10.78 -7.09 -7.95
C ASN A 57 12.17 -6.75 -7.37
N GLN A 58 13.16 -7.63 -7.53
CA GLN A 58 14.51 -7.39 -7.05
C GLN A 58 15.23 -6.25 -7.80
N ILE A 59 14.85 -5.99 -9.04
CA ILE A 59 15.44 -4.90 -9.85
C ILE A 59 14.90 -3.54 -9.39
N LEU A 60 13.66 -3.51 -8.88
CA LEU A 60 12.97 -2.30 -8.43
C LEU A 60 13.32 -1.89 -6.99
N LEU A 61 13.99 -2.77 -6.24
CA LEU A 61 14.39 -2.50 -4.87
C LEU A 61 15.69 -1.69 -4.81
N PRO A 62 15.87 -0.81 -3.81
CA PRO A 62 17.14 -0.17 -3.54
C PRO A 62 18.26 -1.20 -3.38
N CYS A 63 19.43 -0.89 -3.89
CA CYS A 63 20.64 -1.71 -3.71
C CYS A 63 21.79 -0.85 -3.22
N PHE A 64 22.85 -1.49 -2.73
CA PHE A 64 24.05 -0.76 -2.35
C PHE A 64 24.93 -0.43 -3.56
N ASP A 65 25.60 0.72 -3.51
CA ASP A 65 26.67 1.05 -4.46
C ASP A 65 27.75 -0.03 -4.41
N SER A 66 28.12 -0.55 -5.60
CA SER A 66 29.03 -1.70 -5.68
C SER A 66 30.42 -1.42 -5.10
N LYS A 67 30.92 -0.16 -5.21
CA LYS A 67 32.20 0.24 -4.65
C LYS A 67 32.09 0.38 -3.14
N ALA A 68 31.06 1.10 -2.66
CA ALA A 68 30.82 1.24 -1.24
C ALA A 68 30.63 -0.11 -0.54
N MET A 69 29.95 -1.06 -1.20
CA MET A 69 29.77 -2.41 -0.69
C MET A 69 31.08 -3.22 -0.62
N ALA A 70 31.99 -3.05 -1.60
CA ALA A 70 33.27 -3.72 -1.62
C ALA A 70 34.23 -3.19 -0.54
N GLU A 71 34.08 -1.93 -0.15
CA GLU A 71 34.88 -1.27 0.90
C GLU A 71 34.27 -1.46 2.30
N ALA A 72 32.98 -1.83 2.39
CA ALA A 72 32.28 -1.98 3.66
C ALA A 72 32.79 -3.20 4.45
N HIS A 73 32.93 -3.02 5.77
CA HIS A 73 33.27 -4.10 6.67
C HIS A 73 32.07 -5.04 6.85
N LYS A 74 32.25 -6.31 6.46
CA LYS A 74 31.22 -7.33 6.60
C LYS A 74 31.26 -7.93 8.01
N ILE A 75 30.16 -7.82 8.73
CA ILE A 75 30.05 -8.27 10.13
C ILE A 75 29.29 -9.60 10.28
N ALA A 76 28.56 -10.03 9.29
CA ALA A 76 27.92 -11.36 9.26
C ALA A 76 27.47 -11.79 7.86
N GLN A 77 27.25 -13.11 7.72
CA GLN A 77 26.58 -13.72 6.57
C GLN A 77 25.44 -14.58 7.09
N GLY A 78 24.24 -14.30 6.63
CA GLY A 78 23.04 -15.09 6.91
C GLY A 78 22.37 -15.58 5.64
N VAL A 79 21.12 -15.99 5.79
CA VAL A 79 20.23 -16.39 4.70
C VAL A 79 19.60 -15.15 4.07
N ASN A 80 19.55 -15.11 2.74
CA ASN A 80 18.86 -14.09 1.96
C ASN A 80 17.34 -14.28 2.07
N ALA A 81 16.76 -13.83 3.17
CA ALA A 81 15.38 -14.09 3.53
C ALA A 81 14.37 -13.21 2.77
N SER A 82 14.66 -11.92 2.64
CA SER A 82 13.86 -11.00 1.83
C SER A 82 14.76 -9.99 1.11
N PRO A 83 14.60 -9.80 -0.21
CA PRO A 83 15.52 -8.98 -1.00
C PRO A 83 15.41 -7.49 -0.69
N GLY A 84 16.43 -6.73 -1.10
CA GLY A 84 16.55 -5.29 -0.93
C GLY A 84 17.74 -4.91 -0.06
N ALA A 85 17.99 -3.61 0.04
CA ALA A 85 19.06 -3.04 0.85
C ALA A 85 18.49 -2.02 1.83
N ALA A 86 18.91 -2.11 3.08
CA ALA A 86 18.49 -1.20 4.13
C ALA A 86 19.66 -0.81 5.04
N GLY A 87 19.63 0.41 5.57
CA GLY A 87 20.55 0.88 6.58
C GLY A 87 19.80 1.62 7.68
N GLY A 88 20.21 1.42 8.93
CA GLY A 88 19.57 2.07 10.07
C GLY A 88 20.24 1.75 11.39
N LYS A 89 19.75 2.37 12.45
CA LYS A 89 20.23 2.16 13.80
C LYS A 89 19.71 0.84 14.37
N ILE A 90 20.56 0.12 15.09
CA ILE A 90 20.21 -1.12 15.79
C ILE A 90 19.16 -0.83 16.87
N VAL A 91 18.06 -1.57 16.84
CA VAL A 91 17.03 -1.60 17.89
C VAL A 91 16.68 -3.05 18.17
N PHE A 92 16.63 -3.42 19.46
CA PHE A 92 16.38 -4.80 19.91
C PHE A 92 14.95 -5.02 20.38
N ASP A 93 14.24 -3.97 20.70
CA ASP A 93 12.87 -4.00 21.18
C ASP A 93 11.88 -3.59 20.08
N THR A 94 10.79 -4.33 19.97
CA THR A 94 9.81 -4.17 18.90
C THR A 94 8.96 -2.89 19.08
N GLU A 95 8.56 -2.60 20.31
CA GLU A 95 7.79 -1.39 20.63
C GLU A 95 8.63 -0.14 20.39
N GLU A 96 9.90 -0.17 20.81
CA GLU A 96 10.83 0.92 20.53
C GLU A 96 11.05 1.09 19.02
N ALA A 97 11.18 0.00 18.27
CA ALA A 97 11.30 0.07 16.82
C ALA A 97 10.05 0.68 16.18
N ALA A 98 8.85 0.34 16.68
CA ALA A 98 7.60 0.90 16.25
C ALA A 98 7.55 2.43 16.48
N GLN A 99 7.75 2.87 17.70
CA GLN A 99 7.71 4.30 18.06
C GLN A 99 8.73 5.13 17.27
N ARG A 100 9.96 4.63 17.12
CA ARG A 100 11.03 5.35 16.41
C ARG A 100 10.81 5.37 14.90
N GLY A 101 10.33 4.26 14.34
CA GLY A 101 10.01 4.15 12.92
C GLY A 101 8.85 5.06 12.52
N GLU A 102 7.80 5.14 13.34
CA GLU A 102 6.68 6.08 13.17
C GLU A 102 7.13 7.55 13.26
N ALA A 103 8.10 7.84 14.14
CA ALA A 103 8.74 9.14 14.21
C ALA A 103 9.67 9.46 13.01
N GLY A 104 9.77 8.55 12.03
CA GLY A 104 10.58 8.72 10.81
C GLY A 104 12.06 8.38 10.98
N GLU A 105 12.46 7.78 12.10
CA GLU A 105 13.84 7.35 12.30
C GLU A 105 14.14 6.06 11.53
N LYS A 106 15.33 5.98 10.91
CA LYS A 106 15.76 4.76 10.22
C LYS A 106 16.30 3.76 11.20
N VAL A 107 15.54 2.71 11.48
CA VAL A 107 15.91 1.65 12.42
C VAL A 107 16.00 0.28 11.74
N ILE A 108 16.86 -0.58 12.21
CA ILE A 108 16.93 -2.01 11.89
C ILE A 108 16.51 -2.77 13.13
N LEU A 109 15.45 -3.55 13.01
CA LEU A 109 14.99 -4.43 14.09
C LEU A 109 15.87 -5.67 14.13
N VAL A 110 16.53 -5.90 15.28
CA VAL A 110 17.48 -7.01 15.49
C VAL A 110 16.93 -7.94 16.58
N ARG A 111 16.61 -9.19 16.18
CA ARG A 111 16.02 -10.18 17.09
C ARG A 111 16.80 -11.50 17.06
N ILE A 112 16.67 -12.32 18.08
CA ILE A 112 17.14 -13.70 18.01
C ILE A 112 16.30 -14.47 17.00
N GLU A 113 15.00 -14.35 17.10
CA GLU A 113 13.97 -14.81 16.17
C GLU A 113 12.74 -13.89 16.32
N THR A 114 11.88 -13.80 15.30
CA THR A 114 10.66 -13.00 15.39
C THR A 114 9.46 -13.87 15.68
N CYS A 115 8.46 -13.28 16.35
CA CYS A 115 7.16 -13.87 16.60
C CYS A 115 6.03 -12.95 16.03
N PRO A 116 4.78 -13.38 16.03
CA PRO A 116 3.66 -12.55 15.53
C PRO A 116 3.56 -11.16 16.16
N ASP A 117 3.92 -11.03 17.43
CA ASP A 117 3.89 -9.74 18.14
C ASP A 117 4.94 -8.73 17.61
N ASP A 118 5.93 -9.19 16.84
CA ASP A 118 6.96 -8.32 16.28
C ASP A 118 6.52 -7.62 14.97
N ILE A 119 5.35 -7.96 14.42
CA ILE A 119 4.88 -7.51 13.09
C ILE A 119 4.84 -5.99 12.98
N HIS A 120 4.32 -5.28 13.99
CA HIS A 120 4.19 -3.82 13.97
C HIS A 120 5.56 -3.12 13.96
N GLY A 121 6.54 -3.59 14.74
CA GLY A 121 7.91 -3.08 14.69
C GLY A 121 8.62 -3.39 13.39
N MET A 122 8.37 -4.58 12.80
CA MET A 122 8.91 -4.96 11.50
C MET A 122 8.38 -4.04 10.38
N ALA A 123 7.09 -3.68 10.41
CA ALA A 123 6.43 -2.89 9.39
C ALA A 123 7.06 -1.49 9.22
N VAL A 124 7.44 -0.84 10.29
CA VAL A 124 8.02 0.52 10.29
C VAL A 124 9.55 0.54 10.22
N SER A 125 10.21 -0.59 10.51
CA SER A 125 11.67 -0.72 10.40
C SER A 125 12.12 -0.67 8.93
N GLN A 126 13.34 -0.20 8.68
CA GLN A 126 13.95 -0.21 7.35
C GLN A 126 14.31 -1.63 6.91
N GLY A 127 14.62 -2.51 7.83
CA GLY A 127 14.94 -3.90 7.59
C GLY A 127 14.98 -4.71 8.88
N VAL A 128 15.05 -6.04 8.73
CA VAL A 128 15.02 -7.00 9.85
C VAL A 128 16.25 -7.91 9.81
N LEU A 129 16.87 -8.09 10.95
CA LEU A 129 17.99 -9.02 11.16
C LEU A 129 17.62 -10.04 12.24
N THR A 130 17.70 -11.33 11.90
CA THR A 130 17.52 -12.39 12.91
C THR A 130 18.72 -13.34 12.97
N LEU A 131 19.04 -13.78 14.18
CA LEU A 131 20.15 -14.72 14.40
C LEU A 131 19.74 -16.14 14.03
N ARG A 132 18.48 -16.49 14.22
CA ARG A 132 17.91 -17.80 13.89
C ARG A 132 16.86 -17.68 12.80
N GLY A 133 16.62 -18.78 12.11
CA GLY A 133 15.60 -18.91 11.09
C GLY A 133 16.18 -19.01 9.68
N GLY A 134 15.46 -19.74 8.84
CA GLY A 134 15.79 -19.93 7.42
C GLY A 134 14.92 -19.08 6.50
N ALA A 135 14.94 -19.38 5.20
CA ALA A 135 14.14 -18.69 4.18
C ALA A 135 12.62 -18.86 4.35
N THR A 136 12.17 -19.78 5.18
CA THR A 136 10.75 -20.06 5.50
C THR A 136 10.41 -19.70 6.95
N SER A 137 11.31 -19.02 7.67
CA SER A 137 11.03 -18.55 9.04
C SER A 137 9.97 -17.45 9.04
N HIS A 138 9.35 -17.22 10.20
CA HIS A 138 8.39 -16.13 10.39
C HIS A 138 8.95 -14.77 9.92
N ALA A 139 10.17 -14.44 10.34
CA ALA A 139 10.86 -13.21 9.90
C ALA A 139 10.96 -13.11 8.38
N ALA A 140 11.33 -14.19 7.71
CA ALA A 140 11.51 -14.23 6.26
C ALA A 140 10.18 -14.04 5.51
N VAL A 141 9.14 -14.77 5.94
CA VAL A 141 7.82 -14.73 5.29
C VAL A 141 7.16 -13.36 5.47
N VAL A 142 7.14 -12.84 6.70
CA VAL A 142 6.52 -11.56 7.02
C VAL A 142 7.29 -10.40 6.36
N ALA A 143 8.62 -10.35 6.48
CA ALA A 143 9.43 -9.31 5.84
C ALA A 143 9.25 -9.30 4.31
N LYS A 144 9.18 -10.49 3.69
CA LYS A 144 8.94 -10.63 2.25
C LYS A 144 7.54 -10.13 1.86
N GLY A 145 6.52 -10.45 2.64
CA GLY A 145 5.16 -9.95 2.46
C GLY A 145 5.06 -8.42 2.57
N MET A 146 5.85 -7.81 3.46
CA MET A 146 5.93 -6.36 3.66
C MET A 146 6.89 -5.66 2.69
N GLY A 147 7.62 -6.37 1.83
CA GLY A 147 8.65 -5.79 0.97
C GLY A 147 9.85 -5.22 1.73
N LYS A 148 10.10 -5.67 2.96
CA LYS A 148 11.21 -5.21 3.81
C LYS A 148 12.44 -6.10 3.63
N PRO A 149 13.65 -5.53 3.46
CA PRO A 149 14.89 -6.31 3.44
C PRO A 149 15.06 -7.12 4.73
N CYS A 150 15.40 -8.41 4.59
CA CYS A 150 15.61 -9.28 5.74
C CYS A 150 16.81 -10.19 5.52
N VAL A 151 17.68 -10.23 6.53
CA VAL A 151 18.74 -11.22 6.67
C VAL A 151 18.44 -12.07 7.88
N SER A 152 18.30 -13.39 7.71
CA SER A 152 17.98 -14.31 8.82
C SER A 152 19.07 -15.39 8.98
N GLY A 153 19.07 -16.08 10.12
CA GLY A 153 19.99 -17.17 10.35
C GLY A 153 21.48 -16.75 10.47
N CYS A 154 21.74 -15.59 11.04
CA CYS A 154 23.10 -15.14 11.35
C CYS A 154 23.59 -15.79 12.65
N GLU A 155 23.72 -17.10 12.68
CA GLU A 155 24.00 -17.89 13.87
C GLU A 155 25.41 -17.63 14.49
N ASP A 156 26.33 -17.10 13.70
CA ASP A 156 27.67 -16.70 14.15
C ASP A 156 27.66 -15.40 14.98
N MET A 157 26.53 -14.65 14.97
CA MET A 157 26.36 -13.46 15.78
C MET A 157 25.76 -13.78 17.14
N LYS A 158 25.93 -12.86 18.10
CA LYS A 158 25.36 -12.99 19.45
C LYS A 158 24.67 -11.69 19.88
N ILE A 159 23.51 -11.82 20.48
CA ILE A 159 22.77 -10.72 21.10
C ILE A 159 22.84 -10.87 22.62
N ASP A 160 23.21 -9.81 23.32
CA ASP A 160 23.06 -9.66 24.77
C ASP A 160 22.01 -8.56 25.03
N LEU A 161 20.77 -8.97 25.26
CA LEU A 161 19.65 -8.04 25.50
C LEU A 161 19.81 -7.21 26.76
N ALA A 162 20.51 -7.76 27.80
CA ALA A 162 20.71 -7.03 29.05
C ALA A 162 21.73 -5.88 28.88
N LYS A 163 22.66 -6.01 27.95
CA LYS A 163 23.66 -4.99 27.64
C LYS A 163 23.27 -4.18 26.37
N GLU A 164 22.20 -4.55 25.71
CA GLU A 164 21.79 -4.00 24.42
C GLU A 164 22.93 -4.01 23.39
N THR A 165 23.55 -5.19 23.20
CA THR A 165 24.70 -5.35 22.30
C THR A 165 24.51 -6.49 21.31
N LEU A 166 25.09 -6.31 20.12
CA LEU A 166 25.18 -7.26 19.04
C LEU A 166 26.67 -7.53 18.76
N THR A 167 27.11 -8.77 18.87
CA THR A 167 28.51 -9.16 18.56
C THR A 167 28.57 -9.78 17.17
N GLY A 168 29.37 -9.22 16.27
CA GLY A 168 29.62 -9.74 14.93
C GLY A 168 30.38 -11.05 14.90
N CYS A 169 30.48 -11.69 13.75
CA CYS A 169 31.22 -12.95 13.58
C CYS A 169 32.74 -12.81 13.81
N ASP A 170 33.27 -11.58 13.68
CA ASP A 170 34.65 -11.21 13.94
C ASP A 170 34.96 -10.87 15.42
N GLY A 171 33.90 -10.89 16.27
CA GLY A 171 33.99 -10.54 17.68
C GLY A 171 33.82 -9.04 17.98
N THR A 172 33.62 -8.19 16.98
CA THR A 172 33.33 -6.77 17.17
C THR A 172 31.96 -6.59 17.82
N VAL A 173 31.91 -5.72 18.83
CA VAL A 173 30.66 -5.45 19.59
C VAL A 173 30.04 -4.14 19.13
N TYR A 174 28.80 -4.22 18.71
CA TYR A 174 27.93 -3.10 18.33
C TYR A 174 26.90 -2.86 19.42
N HIS A 175 26.65 -1.61 19.70
CA HIS A 175 25.67 -1.19 20.70
C HIS A 175 24.36 -0.76 20.05
N LYS A 176 23.31 -0.69 20.83
CA LYS A 176 22.08 -0.03 20.43
C LYS A 176 22.38 1.37 19.87
N ASN A 177 21.73 1.74 18.80
CA ASN A 177 21.93 2.95 18.00
C ASN A 177 23.17 2.97 17.09
N ASP A 178 24.07 2.00 17.16
CA ASP A 178 25.05 1.88 16.10
C ASP A 178 24.36 1.59 14.77
N VAL A 179 24.94 2.09 13.70
CA VAL A 179 24.36 1.92 12.36
C VAL A 179 24.90 0.67 11.71
N ILE A 180 23.98 -0.13 11.15
CA ILE A 180 24.31 -1.29 10.31
C ILE A 180 23.54 -1.22 8.99
N SER A 181 24.06 -1.94 8.00
CA SER A 181 23.43 -2.08 6.68
C SER A 181 23.18 -3.55 6.35
N LEU A 182 21.99 -3.84 5.79
CA LEU A 182 21.55 -5.19 5.42
C LEU A 182 21.38 -5.30 3.91
N ASP A 183 22.07 -6.25 3.26
CA ASP A 183 21.77 -6.70 1.90
C ASP A 183 20.95 -7.99 1.98
N GLY A 184 19.64 -7.85 1.96
CA GLY A 184 18.72 -8.98 2.04
C GLY A 184 18.75 -9.88 0.81
N GLY A 185 19.18 -9.37 -0.35
CA GLY A 185 19.37 -10.16 -1.57
C GLY A 185 20.57 -11.08 -1.52
N LYS A 186 21.63 -10.67 -0.82
CA LYS A 186 22.89 -11.46 -0.65
C LYS A 186 23.02 -12.09 0.73
N GLY A 187 22.16 -11.74 1.67
CA GLY A 187 22.24 -12.20 3.05
C GLY A 187 23.44 -11.63 3.82
N ILE A 188 23.88 -10.41 3.51
CA ILE A 188 25.07 -9.78 4.08
C ILE A 188 24.67 -8.69 5.07
N VAL A 189 25.35 -8.69 6.22
CA VAL A 189 25.27 -7.61 7.22
C VAL A 189 26.60 -6.85 7.22
N MET A 190 26.55 -5.53 7.16
CA MET A 190 27.71 -4.65 7.06
C MET A 190 27.68 -3.57 8.14
N GLU A 191 28.85 -3.14 8.57
CA GLU A 191 29.04 -2.04 9.51
C GLU A 191 28.74 -0.69 8.86
N GLY A 192 28.09 0.19 9.63
CA GLY A 192 27.85 1.57 9.24
C GLY A 192 26.77 1.77 8.16
N ALA A 193 26.65 3.00 7.74
CA ALA A 193 25.73 3.40 6.67
C ALA A 193 26.40 3.23 5.30
N VAL A 194 26.14 2.12 4.63
CA VAL A 194 26.60 1.90 3.25
C VAL A 194 25.69 2.66 2.28
N LYS A 195 26.31 3.32 1.28
CA LYS A 195 25.60 4.14 0.31
C LYS A 195 24.59 3.32 -0.47
N LEU A 196 23.31 3.71 -0.35
CA LEU A 196 22.20 3.17 -1.14
C LEU A 196 22.14 3.86 -2.51
N VAL A 197 21.78 3.08 -3.50
CA VAL A 197 21.49 3.54 -4.87
C VAL A 197 20.06 3.11 -5.18
N GLU A 198 19.27 4.04 -5.69
CA GLU A 198 17.94 3.72 -6.20
C GLU A 198 18.04 2.69 -7.34
N ALA A 199 16.98 1.93 -7.54
CA ALA A 199 16.87 0.97 -8.62
C ALA A 199 17.29 1.59 -9.96
N LYS A 200 18.28 1.03 -10.63
CA LYS A 200 18.69 1.50 -11.95
C LYS A 200 17.75 0.90 -13.00
N ILE A 201 16.82 1.72 -13.44
CA ILE A 201 16.07 1.47 -14.65
C ILE A 201 17.02 1.78 -15.81
N ASP A 202 17.60 0.75 -16.43
CA ASP A 202 18.52 0.87 -17.55
C ASP A 202 17.79 0.75 -18.92
N GLU A 203 18.53 0.87 -20.00
CA GLU A 203 17.99 0.78 -21.35
C GLU A 203 17.36 -0.60 -21.65
N ASN A 204 17.95 -1.70 -21.13
CA ASN A 204 17.42 -3.05 -21.33
C ASN A 204 16.07 -3.23 -20.61
N TRP A 205 15.96 -2.65 -19.42
CA TRP A 205 14.70 -2.61 -18.70
C TRP A 205 13.62 -1.86 -19.49
N ASN A 206 13.94 -0.67 -19.99
CA ASN A 206 12.99 0.14 -20.76
C ASN A 206 12.53 -0.60 -22.05
N LYS A 207 13.44 -1.27 -22.75
CA LYS A 207 13.12 -2.10 -23.92
C LYS A 207 12.20 -3.27 -23.53
N PHE A 208 12.57 -4.01 -22.49
CA PHE A 208 11.81 -5.16 -22.01
C PHE A 208 10.39 -4.76 -21.60
N PHE A 209 10.24 -3.71 -20.79
CA PHE A 209 8.93 -3.19 -20.40
C PHE A 209 8.16 -2.56 -21.56
N GLY A 210 8.84 -1.98 -22.55
CA GLY A 210 8.22 -1.57 -23.80
C GLY A 210 7.50 -2.74 -24.47
N TRP A 211 8.16 -3.90 -24.58
CA TRP A 211 7.54 -5.11 -25.15
C TRP A 211 6.41 -5.65 -24.28
N VAL A 212 6.55 -5.63 -22.96
CA VAL A 212 5.46 -6.01 -22.05
C VAL A 212 4.22 -5.14 -22.29
N ASN A 213 4.41 -3.82 -22.42
CA ASN A 213 3.32 -2.88 -22.68
C ASN A 213 2.67 -3.05 -24.06
N GLU A 214 3.45 -3.49 -25.09
CA GLU A 214 2.92 -3.81 -26.41
C GLU A 214 2.05 -5.09 -26.43
N ILE A 215 2.40 -6.07 -25.60
CA ILE A 215 1.81 -7.43 -25.65
C ILE A 215 0.73 -7.64 -24.61
N LYS A 216 0.83 -6.98 -23.46
CA LYS A 216 -0.17 -7.13 -22.38
C LYS A 216 -1.58 -6.77 -22.86
N GLN A 217 -2.57 -7.53 -22.38
CA GLN A 217 -3.98 -7.29 -22.68
C GLN A 217 -4.66 -6.46 -21.59
N MET A 218 -4.19 -6.56 -20.36
CA MET A 218 -4.75 -5.86 -19.20
C MET A 218 -3.92 -4.64 -18.85
N LYS A 219 -4.60 -3.58 -18.42
CA LYS A 219 -3.96 -2.38 -17.87
C LYS A 219 -3.56 -2.61 -16.42
N VAL A 220 -2.58 -1.85 -15.96
CA VAL A 220 -2.15 -1.84 -14.56
C VAL A 220 -2.48 -0.48 -13.97
N GLU A 221 -3.35 -0.47 -12.96
CA GLU A 221 -3.72 0.71 -12.21
C GLU A 221 -3.26 0.56 -10.75
N ALA A 222 -2.83 1.66 -10.13
CA ALA A 222 -2.30 1.66 -8.78
C ALA A 222 -3.32 2.17 -7.75
N ASN A 223 -3.13 1.81 -6.50
CA ASN A 223 -3.77 2.52 -5.39
C ASN A 223 -2.97 3.79 -5.10
N ALA A 224 -3.63 4.94 -5.03
CA ALA A 224 -3.00 6.21 -4.75
C ALA A 224 -4.02 7.17 -4.13
N ASP A 225 -3.69 7.73 -2.97
CA ASP A 225 -4.57 8.58 -2.18
C ASP A 225 -4.06 10.03 -2.09
N THR A 226 -2.85 10.31 -2.64
CA THR A 226 -2.24 11.64 -2.70
C THR A 226 -1.63 11.94 -4.08
N PRO A 227 -1.42 13.21 -4.45
CA PRO A 227 -0.73 13.57 -5.70
C PRO A 227 0.65 12.93 -5.82
N LYS A 228 1.41 12.85 -4.72
CA LYS A 228 2.74 12.22 -4.68
C LYS A 228 2.69 10.72 -4.97
N ASP A 229 1.67 10.03 -4.47
CA ASP A 229 1.49 8.60 -4.76
C ASP A 229 1.20 8.40 -6.24
N ILE A 230 0.37 9.27 -6.84
CA ILE A 230 0.06 9.26 -8.28
C ILE A 230 1.32 9.46 -9.11
N GLU A 231 2.14 10.48 -8.79
CA GLU A 231 3.40 10.76 -9.49
C GLU A 231 4.34 9.54 -9.42
N ASN A 232 4.46 8.92 -8.25
CA ASN A 232 5.24 7.70 -8.07
C ASN A 232 4.67 6.53 -8.88
N ALA A 233 3.35 6.32 -8.84
CA ALA A 233 2.69 5.26 -9.59
C ALA A 233 2.94 5.41 -11.11
N ILE A 234 2.80 6.62 -11.65
CA ILE A 234 3.06 6.92 -13.07
C ILE A 234 4.53 6.69 -13.41
N LYS A 235 5.45 7.11 -12.54
CA LYS A 235 6.90 6.87 -12.71
C LYS A 235 7.22 5.38 -12.85
N TYR A 236 6.49 4.52 -12.16
CA TYR A 236 6.61 3.07 -12.26
C TYR A 236 5.72 2.42 -13.33
N GLY A 237 5.05 3.21 -14.16
CA GLY A 237 4.32 2.72 -15.34
C GLY A 237 2.84 2.42 -15.10
N ALA A 238 2.24 2.92 -14.04
CA ALA A 238 0.79 2.82 -13.84
C ALA A 238 0.03 3.56 -14.95
N GLU A 239 -1.08 2.96 -15.39
CA GLU A 239 -1.92 3.46 -16.47
C GLU A 239 -3.19 4.16 -15.96
N GLY A 240 -3.33 4.23 -14.65
CA GLY A 240 -4.44 4.88 -13.96
C GLY A 240 -4.34 4.69 -12.45
N VAL A 241 -5.32 5.24 -11.74
CA VAL A 241 -5.58 4.99 -10.32
C VAL A 241 -6.81 4.09 -10.22
N GLY A 242 -6.59 2.84 -9.80
CA GLY A 242 -7.66 1.85 -9.63
C GLY A 242 -8.42 2.00 -8.32
N LEU A 243 -7.82 2.65 -7.33
CA LEU A 243 -8.47 3.00 -6.06
C LEU A 243 -7.83 4.23 -5.44
N CYS A 244 -8.64 5.27 -5.26
CA CYS A 244 -8.40 6.40 -4.36
C CYS A 244 -9.42 6.35 -3.24
N ARG A 245 -8.93 6.32 -1.99
CA ARG A 245 -9.76 6.24 -0.78
C ARG A 245 -9.96 7.61 -0.18
N THR A 246 -11.20 8.07 -0.15
CA THR A 246 -11.52 9.42 0.34
C THR A 246 -11.46 9.54 1.86
N GLU A 247 -11.57 8.45 2.61
CA GLU A 247 -11.43 8.43 4.05
C GLU A 247 -10.09 8.97 4.53
N HIS A 248 -9.01 8.71 3.81
CA HIS A 248 -7.67 9.22 4.17
C HIS A 248 -7.61 10.76 4.10
N MET A 249 -8.39 11.37 3.19
CA MET A 249 -8.49 12.82 3.11
C MET A 249 -9.21 13.41 4.34
N PHE A 250 -10.18 12.68 4.91
CA PHE A 250 -10.92 13.12 6.08
C PHE A 250 -10.14 12.98 7.40
N MET A 251 -9.13 12.11 7.43
CA MET A 251 -8.28 11.89 8.61
C MET A 251 -7.23 12.99 8.84
N ASP A 252 -7.07 13.91 7.89
CA ASP A 252 -6.13 15.03 8.01
C ASP A 252 -6.49 15.91 9.24
N PRO A 253 -5.50 16.28 10.08
CA PRO A 253 -5.75 17.04 11.30
C PRO A 253 -6.51 18.36 11.12
N ASP A 254 -6.32 19.03 9.96
CA ASP A 254 -7.00 20.29 9.65
C ASP A 254 -8.47 20.10 9.27
N ARG A 255 -8.87 18.88 8.92
CA ARG A 255 -10.20 18.51 8.43
C ARG A 255 -11.01 17.76 9.47
N LEU A 256 -10.35 16.94 10.26
CA LEU A 256 -10.97 16.08 11.27
C LEU A 256 -11.99 16.82 12.16
N PRO A 257 -11.75 18.06 12.63
CA PRO A 257 -12.74 18.80 13.39
C PRO A 257 -14.05 19.09 12.66
N TRP A 258 -13.99 19.30 11.34
CA TRP A 258 -15.17 19.51 10.51
C TRP A 258 -15.89 18.20 10.20
N VAL A 259 -15.14 17.11 10.02
CA VAL A 259 -15.69 15.76 9.88
C VAL A 259 -16.44 15.38 11.15
N GLN A 260 -15.88 15.61 12.30
CA GLN A 260 -16.53 15.37 13.59
C GLN A 260 -17.82 16.20 13.75
N LYS A 261 -17.78 17.49 13.38
CA LYS A 261 -18.99 18.35 13.37
C LYS A 261 -20.06 17.83 12.41
N MET A 262 -19.68 17.35 11.25
CA MET A 262 -20.59 16.70 10.30
C MET A 262 -21.27 15.47 10.91
N ILE A 263 -20.51 14.66 11.66
CA ILE A 263 -21.00 13.41 12.27
C ILE A 263 -21.97 13.68 13.41
N ILE A 264 -21.61 14.61 14.30
CA ILE A 264 -22.45 14.94 15.48
C ILE A 264 -23.66 15.81 15.13
N ALA A 265 -23.78 16.31 13.89
CA ALA A 265 -24.86 17.15 13.47
C ALA A 265 -26.22 16.43 13.58
N GLY A 266 -27.10 16.91 14.43
CA GLY A 266 -28.43 16.34 14.63
C GLY A 266 -29.44 16.62 13.52
N THR A 267 -29.16 17.55 12.60
CA THR A 267 -30.05 17.92 11.47
C THR A 267 -29.27 17.94 10.15
N PRO A 268 -29.97 17.74 9.00
CA PRO A 268 -29.34 17.85 7.69
C PRO A 268 -28.75 19.25 7.41
N GLU A 269 -29.37 20.31 7.93
CA GLU A 269 -28.91 21.69 7.77
C GLU A 269 -27.57 21.90 8.47
N ALA A 270 -27.46 21.50 9.75
CA ALA A 270 -26.21 21.58 10.52
C ALA A 270 -25.11 20.72 9.89
N ARG A 271 -25.45 19.55 9.31
CA ARG A 271 -24.52 18.71 8.60
C ARG A 271 -23.99 19.40 7.35
N ARG A 272 -24.88 20.05 6.58
CA ARG A 272 -24.47 20.80 5.39
C ARG A 272 -23.54 21.95 5.70
N GLU A 273 -23.70 22.66 6.83
CA GLU A 273 -22.76 23.71 7.24
C GLU A 273 -21.32 23.16 7.44
N ALA A 274 -21.17 21.95 7.98
CA ALA A 274 -19.86 21.30 8.11
C ALA A 274 -19.34 20.82 6.75
N LEU A 275 -20.21 20.24 5.91
CA LEU A 275 -19.87 19.80 4.57
C LEU A 275 -19.44 20.97 3.66
N ASP A 276 -20.02 22.14 3.79
CA ASP A 276 -19.62 23.36 3.07
C ASP A 276 -18.20 23.82 3.41
N LYS A 277 -17.68 23.44 4.59
CA LYS A 277 -16.27 23.65 4.95
C LYS A 277 -15.34 22.57 4.39
N LEU A 278 -15.83 21.35 4.28
CA LEU A 278 -15.06 20.22 3.73
C LEU A 278 -14.99 20.26 2.19
N LEU A 279 -16.01 20.76 1.52
CA LEU A 279 -16.09 20.83 0.06
C LEU A 279 -14.85 21.49 -0.57
N PRO A 280 -14.42 22.71 -0.19
CA PRO A 280 -13.23 23.33 -0.80
C PRO A 280 -11.93 22.56 -0.49
N MET A 281 -11.86 21.85 0.62
CA MET A 281 -10.70 21.05 0.98
C MET A 281 -10.60 19.82 0.06
N GLN A 282 -11.68 19.06 -0.10
CA GLN A 282 -11.72 17.92 -1.02
C GLN A 282 -11.57 18.36 -2.50
N TYR A 283 -12.16 19.48 -2.88
CA TYR A 283 -11.94 20.06 -4.20
C TYR A 283 -10.44 20.27 -4.47
N SER A 284 -9.71 20.87 -3.52
CA SER A 284 -8.27 21.11 -3.65
C SER A 284 -7.48 19.81 -3.84
N ASP A 285 -7.84 18.75 -3.11
CA ASP A 285 -7.21 17.44 -3.24
C ASP A 285 -7.44 16.85 -4.63
N PHE A 286 -8.70 16.75 -5.04
CA PHE A 286 -9.03 16.19 -6.35
C PHE A 286 -8.45 16.99 -7.50
N TYR A 287 -8.41 18.33 -7.37
CA TYR A 287 -7.79 19.18 -8.36
C TYR A 287 -6.28 18.86 -8.52
N ALA A 288 -5.54 18.75 -7.42
CA ALA A 288 -4.13 18.39 -7.44
C ALA A 288 -3.92 16.97 -7.97
N MET A 289 -4.76 16.01 -7.58
CA MET A 289 -4.69 14.63 -8.03
C MET A 289 -5.00 14.48 -9.52
N PHE A 290 -6.03 15.17 -10.04
CA PHE A 290 -6.35 15.17 -11.47
C PHE A 290 -5.24 15.82 -12.30
N LYS A 291 -4.57 16.83 -11.81
CA LYS A 291 -3.38 17.39 -12.48
C LYS A 291 -2.23 16.38 -12.52
N ALA A 292 -2.01 15.66 -11.44
CA ALA A 292 -0.94 14.66 -11.36
C ALA A 292 -1.21 13.43 -12.25
N ILE A 293 -2.47 12.94 -12.33
CA ILE A 293 -2.82 11.76 -13.15
C ILE A 293 -2.89 12.06 -14.64
N GLY A 294 -3.24 13.30 -15.02
CA GLY A 294 -3.38 13.70 -16.42
C GLY A 294 -4.61 13.10 -17.10
N ASP A 295 -4.41 12.52 -18.28
CA ASP A 295 -5.46 11.92 -19.13
C ASP A 295 -5.84 10.47 -18.77
N LYS A 296 -5.22 9.92 -17.72
CA LYS A 296 -5.49 8.55 -17.28
C LYS A 296 -6.72 8.49 -16.36
N PRO A 297 -7.40 7.32 -16.31
CA PRO A 297 -8.54 7.15 -15.42
C PRO A 297 -8.12 7.18 -13.94
N MET A 298 -9.00 7.75 -13.12
CA MET A 298 -8.86 7.78 -11.67
C MET A 298 -10.17 7.33 -11.02
N THR A 299 -10.14 6.16 -10.39
CA THR A 299 -11.27 5.63 -9.63
C THR A 299 -11.25 6.17 -8.21
N VAL A 300 -12.27 6.95 -7.87
CA VAL A 300 -12.48 7.54 -6.54
C VAL A 300 -13.57 6.77 -5.82
N ARG A 301 -13.22 6.12 -4.73
CA ARG A 301 -14.20 5.48 -3.84
C ARG A 301 -14.80 6.52 -2.92
N LEU A 302 -16.12 6.62 -2.91
CA LEU A 302 -16.85 7.45 -1.94
C LEU A 302 -16.64 6.90 -0.52
N LEU A 303 -16.94 7.72 0.47
CA LEU A 303 -16.74 7.41 1.88
C LEU A 303 -17.27 6.02 2.26
N ASP A 304 -16.38 5.18 2.75
CA ASP A 304 -16.68 3.77 3.05
C ASP A 304 -16.77 3.47 4.55
N PRO A 305 -15.84 3.92 5.44
CA PRO A 305 -15.86 3.53 6.85
C PRO A 305 -17.10 4.04 7.60
N PRO A 306 -17.48 3.36 8.70
CA PRO A 306 -18.49 3.88 9.62
C PRO A 306 -18.04 5.21 10.26
N LEU A 307 -18.99 6.08 10.52
CA LEU A 307 -18.68 7.44 11.00
C LEU A 307 -17.95 7.49 12.34
N HIS A 308 -18.13 6.48 13.20
CA HIS A 308 -17.45 6.46 14.51
C HIS A 308 -15.92 6.33 14.41
N GLU A 309 -15.36 5.85 13.28
CA GLU A 309 -13.92 5.76 13.08
C GLU A 309 -13.22 7.12 13.00
N PHE A 310 -13.98 8.20 12.73
CA PHE A 310 -13.48 9.57 12.72
C PHE A 310 -13.62 10.28 14.08
N LEU A 311 -14.24 9.62 15.05
CA LEU A 311 -14.44 10.14 16.39
C LEU A 311 -13.34 9.65 17.33
N PRO A 312 -13.08 10.37 18.45
CA PRO A 312 -12.16 9.90 19.45
C PRO A 312 -12.58 8.54 20.02
N ASP A 313 -11.59 7.75 20.42
CA ASP A 313 -11.83 6.46 21.05
C ASP A 313 -12.68 6.57 22.32
N LYS A 314 -13.64 5.65 22.47
CA LYS A 314 -14.59 5.64 23.60
C LYS A 314 -13.90 5.57 24.96
N GLU A 315 -12.88 4.70 25.11
CA GLU A 315 -12.18 4.51 26.38
C GLU A 315 -11.38 5.76 26.75
N THR A 316 -10.77 6.40 25.78
CA THR A 316 -10.08 7.69 25.94
C THR A 316 -11.04 8.79 26.39
N LEU A 317 -12.21 8.91 25.76
CA LEU A 317 -13.23 9.89 26.16
C LEU A 317 -13.75 9.64 27.59
N ILE A 318 -13.97 8.38 27.97
CA ILE A 318 -14.37 8.04 29.36
C ILE A 318 -13.31 8.49 30.35
N ALA A 319 -12.03 8.24 30.07
CA ALA A 319 -10.93 8.66 30.92
C ALA A 319 -10.85 10.20 31.05
N GLU A 320 -10.96 10.91 29.94
CA GLU A 320 -10.93 12.39 29.91
C GLU A 320 -12.11 13.02 30.63
N VAL A 321 -13.33 12.49 30.48
CA VAL A 321 -14.52 12.92 31.20
C VAL A 321 -14.32 12.70 32.72
N ALA A 322 -13.80 11.53 33.09
CA ALA A 322 -13.55 11.23 34.52
C ALA A 322 -12.48 12.15 35.10
N GLU A 323 -11.42 12.47 34.39
CA GLU A 323 -10.38 13.40 34.82
C GLU A 323 -10.92 14.82 34.99
N LEU A 324 -11.68 15.35 34.01
CA LEU A 324 -12.28 16.68 34.11
C LEU A 324 -13.19 16.80 35.31
N LYS A 325 -14.03 15.80 35.58
CA LYS A 325 -14.89 15.74 36.76
C LYS A 325 -14.10 15.70 38.04
N ALA A 326 -13.04 14.88 38.10
CA ALA A 326 -12.17 14.80 39.29
C ALA A 326 -11.46 16.12 39.60
N LEU A 327 -11.14 16.90 38.55
CA LEU A 327 -10.53 18.23 38.66
C LEU A 327 -11.57 19.36 38.90
N GLY A 328 -12.86 19.05 38.96
CA GLY A 328 -13.93 20.04 39.10
C GLY A 328 -14.09 20.97 37.90
N LYS A 329 -13.65 20.52 36.71
CA LYS A 329 -13.80 21.26 35.47
C LYS A 329 -15.08 20.85 34.74
N ASP A 330 -15.54 21.72 33.83
CA ASP A 330 -16.70 21.43 33.00
C ASP A 330 -16.35 20.31 32.02
N ALA A 331 -17.14 19.25 32.01
CA ALA A 331 -16.99 18.07 31.13
C ALA A 331 -18.15 17.95 30.13
N SER A 332 -19.08 18.90 30.09
CA SER A 332 -20.35 18.79 29.37
C SER A 332 -20.15 18.50 27.87
N GLU A 333 -19.21 19.18 27.22
CA GLU A 333 -18.92 19.00 25.79
C GLU A 333 -18.41 17.59 25.52
N LYS A 334 -17.50 17.06 26.36
CA LYS A 334 -16.97 15.71 26.22
C LYS A 334 -17.98 14.62 26.57
N GLU A 335 -18.88 14.89 27.50
CA GLU A 335 -19.99 14.00 27.83
C GLU A 335 -20.99 13.89 26.66
N GLU A 336 -21.30 15.00 26.00
CA GLU A 336 -22.15 14.99 24.80
C GLU A 336 -21.50 14.22 23.67
N LEU A 337 -20.20 14.44 23.43
CA LEU A 337 -19.44 13.69 22.44
C LEU A 337 -19.38 12.20 22.77
N LEU A 338 -19.15 11.82 24.04
CA LEU A 338 -19.16 10.43 24.48
C LEU A 338 -20.52 9.78 24.23
N HIS A 339 -21.62 10.48 24.51
CA HIS A 339 -22.96 9.97 24.22
C HIS A 339 -23.20 9.71 22.73
N VAL A 340 -22.70 10.60 21.86
CA VAL A 340 -22.74 10.40 20.39
C VAL A 340 -21.91 9.18 19.97
N VAL A 341 -20.68 9.06 20.48
CA VAL A 341 -19.78 7.92 20.21
C VAL A 341 -20.43 6.61 20.63
N GLU A 342 -21.07 6.57 21.81
CA GLU A 342 -21.81 5.39 22.30
C GLU A 342 -22.98 5.02 21.40
N GLY A 343 -23.71 6.02 20.89
CA GLY A 343 -24.84 5.82 19.98
C GLY A 343 -24.42 5.33 18.58
N LEU A 344 -23.23 5.70 18.13
CA LEU A 344 -22.68 5.32 16.81
C LEU A 344 -21.79 4.06 16.86
N SER A 345 -21.37 3.63 18.06
CA SER A 345 -20.54 2.44 18.21
C SER A 345 -21.30 1.19 17.79
N GLU A 346 -20.75 0.47 16.83
CA GLU A 346 -21.34 -0.74 16.27
C GLU A 346 -20.64 -1.99 16.79
N SER A 347 -21.42 -3.03 17.12
CA SER A 347 -20.85 -4.32 17.54
C SER A 347 -20.10 -5.05 16.41
N ASN A 348 -20.48 -4.76 15.17
CA ASN A 348 -19.81 -5.28 13.97
C ASN A 348 -19.75 -4.21 12.88
N PRO A 349 -18.71 -3.38 12.89
CA PRO A 349 -18.55 -2.26 11.93
C PRO A 349 -18.54 -2.71 10.46
N MET A 350 -18.05 -3.91 10.16
CA MET A 350 -18.04 -4.43 8.79
C MET A 350 -19.45 -4.57 8.19
N MET A 351 -20.42 -4.96 9.02
CA MET A 351 -21.82 -5.17 8.61
C MET A 351 -22.75 -4.01 8.99
N GLY A 352 -22.22 -2.90 9.52
CA GLY A 352 -22.94 -1.77 10.04
C GLY A 352 -23.30 -0.68 9.02
N LEU A 353 -23.48 0.54 9.53
CA LEU A 353 -23.86 1.72 8.74
C LEU A 353 -22.61 2.34 8.10
N ARG A 354 -22.20 1.82 6.96
CA ARG A 354 -21.06 2.28 6.17
C ARG A 354 -21.35 2.21 4.66
N GLY A 355 -20.43 2.77 3.86
CA GLY A 355 -20.48 2.68 2.39
C GLY A 355 -21.78 3.19 1.80
N CYS A 356 -22.41 2.44 0.90
CA CYS A 356 -23.66 2.86 0.29
C CYS A 356 -24.80 3.02 1.29
N ARG A 357 -24.84 2.24 2.38
CA ARG A 357 -25.85 2.37 3.42
C ARG A 357 -25.79 3.74 4.09
N LEU A 358 -24.55 4.19 4.40
CA LEU A 358 -24.30 5.53 4.92
C LEU A 358 -24.72 6.59 3.91
N GLY A 359 -24.31 6.46 2.64
CA GLY A 359 -24.63 7.41 1.57
C GLY A 359 -26.13 7.47 1.20
N LEU A 360 -26.88 6.41 1.44
CA LEU A 360 -28.35 6.43 1.27
C LEU A 360 -29.08 7.02 2.49
N THR A 361 -28.50 6.90 3.68
CA THR A 361 -29.05 7.47 4.92
C THR A 361 -28.74 8.96 5.04
N TYR A 362 -27.54 9.38 4.63
CA TYR A 362 -27.07 10.76 4.65
C TYR A 362 -26.55 11.16 3.26
N PRO A 363 -27.42 11.31 2.26
CA PRO A 363 -27.03 11.53 0.86
C PRO A 363 -26.20 12.78 0.64
N GLU A 364 -26.36 13.80 1.49
CA GLU A 364 -25.62 15.06 1.42
C GLU A 364 -24.10 14.88 1.56
N ILE A 365 -23.62 13.80 2.20
CA ILE A 365 -22.19 13.48 2.29
C ILE A 365 -21.63 13.10 0.92
N ASN A 366 -22.28 12.17 0.25
CA ASN A 366 -21.85 11.72 -1.08
C ASN A 366 -22.12 12.79 -2.15
N GLU A 367 -23.19 13.58 -2.01
CA GLU A 367 -23.45 14.73 -2.89
C GLU A 367 -22.30 15.74 -2.82
N MET A 368 -21.81 16.06 -1.63
CA MET A 368 -20.67 16.95 -1.44
C MET A 368 -19.40 16.37 -2.07
N GLN A 369 -19.10 15.08 -1.88
CA GLN A 369 -17.93 14.43 -2.47
C GLN A 369 -17.99 14.45 -4.00
N VAL A 370 -19.12 14.08 -4.59
CA VAL A 370 -19.29 14.09 -6.05
C VAL A 370 -19.21 15.52 -6.59
N ARG A 371 -19.76 16.51 -5.88
CA ARG A 371 -19.60 17.92 -6.24
C ARG A 371 -18.12 18.32 -6.27
N ALA A 372 -17.34 17.98 -5.24
CA ALA A 372 -15.91 18.28 -5.19
C ALA A 372 -15.13 17.62 -6.34
N ILE A 373 -15.42 16.35 -6.63
CA ILE A 373 -14.80 15.59 -7.73
C ILE A 373 -15.06 16.29 -9.07
N PHE A 374 -16.33 16.62 -9.36
CA PHE A 374 -16.69 17.18 -10.67
C PHE A 374 -16.33 18.66 -10.83
N GLU A 375 -16.34 19.46 -9.76
CA GLU A 375 -15.81 20.83 -9.79
C GLU A 375 -14.34 20.82 -10.15
N ALA A 376 -13.54 19.97 -9.48
CA ALA A 376 -12.12 19.80 -9.74
C ALA A 376 -11.86 19.28 -11.17
N ALA A 377 -12.57 18.25 -11.58
CA ALA A 377 -12.43 17.66 -12.91
C ALA A 377 -12.76 18.67 -14.03
N CYS A 378 -13.83 19.44 -13.88
CA CYS A 378 -14.22 20.48 -14.84
C CYS A 378 -13.15 21.59 -14.95
N ASP A 379 -12.59 22.03 -13.81
CA ASP A 379 -11.61 23.11 -13.81
C ASP A 379 -10.25 22.63 -14.39
N VAL A 380 -9.80 21.42 -14.07
CA VAL A 380 -8.62 20.82 -14.69
C VAL A 380 -8.83 20.58 -16.19
N LYS A 381 -10.02 20.19 -16.62
CA LYS A 381 -10.33 20.04 -18.05
C LYS A 381 -10.28 21.37 -18.80
N LYS A 382 -10.69 22.47 -18.19
CA LYS A 382 -10.55 23.84 -18.77
C LYS A 382 -9.09 24.24 -19.00
N GLU A 383 -8.16 23.64 -18.25
CA GLU A 383 -6.71 23.85 -18.44
C GLU A 383 -6.13 22.97 -19.57
N GLY A 384 -6.96 22.15 -20.23
CA GLY A 384 -6.58 21.36 -21.40
C GLY A 384 -6.21 19.91 -21.08
N ILE A 385 -6.44 19.42 -19.85
CA ILE A 385 -6.21 18.03 -19.45
C ILE A 385 -7.52 17.24 -19.55
N ASP A 386 -7.57 16.16 -20.33
CA ASP A 386 -8.77 15.34 -20.52
C ASP A 386 -8.93 14.31 -19.38
N VAL A 387 -9.28 14.80 -18.20
CA VAL A 387 -9.45 13.98 -16.99
C VAL A 387 -10.62 13.01 -17.09
N LYS A 388 -10.49 11.85 -16.47
CA LYS A 388 -11.48 10.77 -16.48
C LYS A 388 -11.79 10.30 -15.05
N PRO A 389 -12.67 11.02 -14.34
CA PRO A 389 -13.11 10.60 -13.01
C PRO A 389 -14.03 9.39 -13.11
N TRP A 390 -13.70 8.33 -12.38
CA TRP A 390 -14.55 7.17 -12.19
C TRP A 390 -15.00 7.15 -10.73
N VAL A 391 -16.30 7.27 -10.49
CA VAL A 391 -16.86 7.32 -9.15
C VAL A 391 -17.32 5.92 -8.75
N MET A 392 -16.79 5.43 -7.63
CA MET A 392 -17.08 4.09 -7.12
C MET A 392 -17.89 4.16 -5.83
N ILE A 393 -19.08 3.55 -5.86
CA ILE A 393 -19.96 3.43 -4.70
C ILE A 393 -19.62 2.12 -3.98
N PRO A 394 -19.10 2.16 -2.74
CA PRO A 394 -18.72 0.95 -2.01
C PRO A 394 -19.93 0.23 -1.42
N LEU A 395 -19.75 -1.06 -1.11
CA LEU A 395 -20.64 -1.88 -0.28
C LEU A 395 -22.04 -2.11 -0.85
N ILE A 396 -22.23 -2.04 -2.16
CA ILE A 396 -23.50 -2.37 -2.80
C ILE A 396 -23.82 -3.84 -2.60
N GLY A 397 -24.99 -4.13 -2.07
CA GLY A 397 -25.50 -5.49 -1.87
C GLY A 397 -26.75 -5.82 -2.68
N HIS A 398 -27.35 -4.85 -3.37
CA HIS A 398 -28.55 -5.03 -4.18
C HIS A 398 -28.61 -3.98 -5.29
N VAL A 399 -29.18 -4.35 -6.45
CA VAL A 399 -29.28 -3.45 -7.62
C VAL A 399 -29.98 -2.14 -7.31
N ASN A 400 -31.04 -2.14 -6.49
CA ASN A 400 -31.77 -0.93 -6.13
C ASN A 400 -30.96 0.07 -5.33
N GLU A 401 -29.98 -0.39 -4.51
CA GLU A 401 -29.07 0.50 -3.79
C GLU A 401 -28.20 1.28 -4.78
N LEU A 402 -27.61 0.58 -5.76
CA LEU A 402 -26.83 1.23 -6.80
C LEU A 402 -27.66 2.19 -7.64
N LYS A 403 -28.84 1.76 -8.07
CA LYS A 403 -29.74 2.57 -8.89
C LYS A 403 -30.08 3.89 -8.23
N VAL A 404 -30.56 3.85 -6.98
CA VAL A 404 -30.96 5.06 -6.24
C VAL A 404 -29.74 5.97 -5.98
N ALA A 405 -28.62 5.40 -5.52
CA ALA A 405 -27.41 6.18 -5.29
C ALA A 405 -26.90 6.83 -6.59
N LYS A 406 -26.82 6.07 -7.69
CA LYS A 406 -26.37 6.58 -8.99
C LYS A 406 -27.28 7.71 -9.48
N GLU A 407 -28.61 7.56 -9.43
CA GLU A 407 -29.55 8.60 -9.85
C GLU A 407 -29.39 9.93 -9.10
N ILE A 408 -29.07 9.88 -7.79
CA ILE A 408 -28.81 11.09 -7.00
C ILE A 408 -27.49 11.72 -7.42
N LEU A 409 -26.44 10.92 -7.52
CA LEU A 409 -25.07 11.41 -7.72
C LEU A 409 -24.80 11.87 -9.16
N GLU A 410 -25.42 11.22 -10.16
CA GLU A 410 -25.36 11.68 -11.55
C GLU A 410 -26.00 13.05 -11.72
N LYS A 411 -27.12 13.33 -11.04
CA LYS A 411 -27.72 14.65 -11.04
C LYS A 411 -26.79 15.73 -10.51
N VAL A 412 -26.05 15.44 -9.44
CA VAL A 412 -25.04 16.37 -8.90
C VAL A 412 -23.95 16.62 -9.93
N ALA A 413 -23.42 15.56 -10.56
CA ALA A 413 -22.40 15.67 -11.58
C ALA A 413 -22.86 16.51 -12.79
N GLU A 414 -24.09 16.28 -13.26
CA GLU A 414 -24.70 17.02 -14.37
C GLU A 414 -24.89 18.52 -14.03
N ILE A 415 -25.37 18.81 -12.82
CA ILE A 415 -25.53 20.19 -12.33
C ILE A 415 -24.18 20.90 -12.31
N VAL A 416 -23.16 20.28 -11.77
CA VAL A 416 -21.79 20.87 -11.68
C VAL A 416 -21.23 21.12 -13.08
N MET A 417 -21.34 20.16 -13.99
CA MET A 417 -20.88 20.32 -15.38
C MET A 417 -21.63 21.46 -16.10
N LEU A 418 -22.93 21.61 -15.84
CA LEU A 418 -23.70 22.71 -16.36
C LEU A 418 -23.29 24.07 -15.79
N GLU A 419 -23.11 24.17 -14.46
CA GLU A 419 -22.60 25.36 -13.76
C GLU A 419 -21.22 25.78 -14.27
N LYS A 420 -20.33 24.80 -14.48
CA LYS A 420 -18.97 25.04 -15.00
C LYS A 420 -18.92 25.26 -16.52
N GLY A 421 -19.99 24.93 -17.26
CA GLY A 421 -20.06 25.10 -18.72
C GLY A 421 -19.12 24.19 -19.51
N ILE A 422 -18.73 23.03 -18.95
CA ILE A 422 -17.84 22.06 -19.59
C ILE A 422 -18.29 20.65 -19.26
N LYS A 423 -18.21 19.74 -20.25
CA LYS A 423 -18.57 18.34 -20.09
C LYS A 423 -17.31 17.49 -19.85
N VAL A 424 -17.34 16.66 -18.81
CA VAL A 424 -16.29 15.69 -18.47
C VAL A 424 -16.81 14.30 -18.78
N GLU A 425 -15.96 13.43 -19.35
CA GLU A 425 -16.24 12.00 -19.50
C GLU A 425 -16.03 11.32 -18.16
N TYR A 426 -17.01 10.57 -17.70
CA TYR A 426 -16.99 9.92 -16.39
C TYR A 426 -17.65 8.55 -16.41
N LYS A 427 -17.44 7.77 -15.33
CA LYS A 427 -18.17 6.52 -15.09
C LYS A 427 -18.62 6.45 -13.63
N PHE A 428 -19.78 5.81 -13.44
CA PHE A 428 -20.23 5.34 -12.13
C PHE A 428 -20.16 3.82 -12.07
N GLY A 429 -19.53 3.29 -11.02
CA GLY A 429 -19.44 1.86 -10.78
C GLY A 429 -19.50 1.53 -9.30
N THR A 430 -19.25 0.28 -8.97
CA THR A 430 -19.32 -0.21 -7.60
C THR A 430 -18.21 -1.18 -7.28
N MET A 431 -18.00 -1.39 -5.97
CA MET A 431 -17.15 -2.46 -5.45
C MET A 431 -18.01 -3.69 -5.13
N ILE A 432 -17.64 -4.83 -5.70
CA ILE A 432 -18.24 -6.12 -5.38
C ILE A 432 -17.45 -6.70 -4.19
N GLU A 433 -18.07 -6.65 -3.02
CA GLU A 433 -17.44 -7.03 -1.75
C GLU A 433 -18.42 -7.71 -0.77
N ILE A 434 -19.69 -7.86 -1.20
CA ILE A 434 -20.71 -8.58 -0.47
C ILE A 434 -21.05 -9.84 -1.26
N PRO A 435 -21.13 -11.03 -0.64
CA PRO A 435 -21.47 -12.30 -1.33
C PRO A 435 -22.76 -12.21 -2.15
N ARG A 436 -23.80 -11.53 -1.62
CA ARG A 436 -25.05 -11.31 -2.37
C ARG A 436 -24.80 -10.53 -3.66
N ALA A 437 -24.01 -9.46 -3.62
CA ALA A 437 -23.67 -8.68 -4.80
C ALA A 437 -22.90 -9.48 -5.86
N ALA A 438 -22.02 -10.37 -5.42
CA ALA A 438 -21.29 -11.27 -6.33
C ALA A 438 -22.24 -12.26 -7.02
N LEU A 439 -23.26 -12.78 -6.31
CA LEU A 439 -24.23 -13.72 -6.85
C LEU A 439 -25.28 -13.08 -7.77
N THR A 440 -25.53 -11.76 -7.62
CA THR A 440 -26.49 -10.99 -8.43
C THR A 440 -25.78 -9.89 -9.24
N ALA A 441 -24.52 -10.14 -9.62
CA ALA A 441 -23.71 -9.15 -10.31
C ALA A 441 -24.23 -8.80 -11.70
N ASP A 442 -24.93 -9.71 -12.36
CA ASP A 442 -25.61 -9.49 -13.63
C ASP A 442 -26.71 -8.40 -13.52
N GLU A 443 -27.52 -8.43 -12.45
CA GLU A 443 -28.53 -7.37 -12.20
C GLU A 443 -27.86 -6.02 -11.89
N ILE A 444 -26.78 -6.04 -11.09
CA ILE A 444 -26.02 -4.83 -10.72
C ILE A 444 -25.33 -4.23 -11.96
N ALA A 445 -24.84 -5.07 -12.88
CA ALA A 445 -24.20 -4.65 -14.12
C ALA A 445 -25.09 -3.84 -15.06
N GLU A 446 -26.42 -3.91 -14.92
CA GLU A 446 -27.34 -3.07 -15.69
C GLU A 446 -27.16 -1.56 -15.38
N TYR A 447 -26.67 -1.23 -14.19
CA TYR A 447 -26.47 0.14 -13.72
C TYR A 447 -24.99 0.50 -13.48
N ALA A 448 -24.10 -0.46 -13.26
CA ALA A 448 -22.68 -0.24 -13.07
C ALA A 448 -21.94 -0.20 -14.41
N GLU A 449 -21.11 0.82 -14.60
CA GLU A 449 -20.26 0.95 -15.79
C GLU A 449 -18.89 0.28 -15.61
N PHE A 450 -18.55 -0.08 -14.35
CA PHE A 450 -17.39 -0.90 -13.99
C PHE A 450 -17.61 -1.55 -12.63
N PHE A 451 -16.86 -2.64 -12.39
CA PHE A 451 -16.72 -3.29 -11.09
C PHE A 451 -15.30 -3.16 -10.58
N SER A 452 -15.17 -2.97 -9.28
CA SER A 452 -13.98 -3.25 -8.48
C SER A 452 -14.28 -4.39 -7.52
N PHE A 453 -13.25 -4.99 -6.92
CA PHE A 453 -13.42 -6.16 -6.04
C PHE A 453 -12.79 -5.90 -4.68
N GLY A 454 -13.61 -5.79 -3.63
CA GLY A 454 -13.20 -5.67 -2.24
C GLY A 454 -12.92 -7.05 -1.64
N THR A 455 -11.77 -7.63 -1.97
CA THR A 455 -11.46 -9.02 -1.62
C THR A 455 -11.35 -9.27 -0.12
N ASN A 456 -10.98 -8.27 0.67
CA ASN A 456 -10.96 -8.40 2.14
C ASN A 456 -12.35 -8.68 2.68
N ASP A 457 -13.31 -7.77 2.42
CA ASP A 457 -14.69 -7.89 2.91
C ASP A 457 -15.38 -9.10 2.29
N LEU A 458 -15.22 -9.32 0.99
CA LEU A 458 -15.84 -10.47 0.31
C LEU A 458 -15.35 -11.80 0.89
N THR A 459 -14.07 -11.95 1.16
CA THR A 459 -13.49 -13.16 1.74
C THR A 459 -14.01 -13.37 3.16
N GLN A 460 -13.94 -12.36 4.01
CA GLN A 460 -14.40 -12.45 5.41
C GLN A 460 -15.89 -12.79 5.49
N MET A 461 -16.73 -12.13 4.70
CA MET A 461 -18.18 -12.41 4.69
C MET A 461 -18.53 -13.78 4.10
N THR A 462 -17.75 -14.25 3.11
CA THR A 462 -17.98 -15.56 2.48
C THR A 462 -17.61 -16.70 3.42
N PHE A 463 -16.47 -16.60 4.11
CA PHE A 463 -16.03 -17.62 5.05
C PHE A 463 -16.64 -17.47 6.44
N GLY A 464 -17.20 -16.31 6.77
CA GLY A 464 -17.74 -16.02 8.10
C GLY A 464 -16.65 -15.85 9.16
N PHE A 465 -15.45 -15.41 8.78
CA PHE A 465 -14.32 -15.15 9.66
C PHE A 465 -13.92 -13.68 9.64
N SER A 466 -13.62 -13.15 10.80
CA SER A 466 -12.86 -11.90 10.90
C SER A 466 -11.39 -12.21 10.62
N ARG A 467 -10.78 -11.52 9.65
CA ARG A 467 -9.36 -11.70 9.33
C ARG A 467 -8.49 -11.38 10.54
N ASP A 468 -8.75 -10.26 11.17
CA ASP A 468 -7.94 -9.75 12.28
C ASP A 468 -8.02 -10.65 13.52
N ASP A 469 -9.16 -11.33 13.72
CA ASP A 469 -9.34 -12.27 14.85
C ASP A 469 -8.89 -13.69 14.55
N ALA A 470 -8.89 -14.10 13.29
CA ALA A 470 -8.64 -15.47 12.87
C ALA A 470 -7.23 -15.72 12.38
N GLU A 471 -6.62 -14.73 11.69
CA GLU A 471 -5.27 -14.82 11.14
C GLU A 471 -4.24 -14.97 12.27
N GLY A 472 -3.43 -16.01 12.19
CA GLY A 472 -2.44 -16.33 13.22
C GLY A 472 -2.96 -17.09 14.44
N LYS A 473 -4.29 -17.34 14.55
CA LYS A 473 -4.87 -18.16 15.61
C LYS A 473 -5.33 -19.52 15.12
N PHE A 474 -5.96 -19.60 13.96
CA PHE A 474 -6.44 -20.85 13.38
C PHE A 474 -6.51 -20.88 11.83
N LEU A 475 -6.05 -19.84 11.15
CA LEU A 475 -5.75 -19.79 9.73
C LEU A 475 -4.23 -19.71 9.53
#